data_feeb0ad3cdbdbf3b33661fba17fc2c5d
#
_entry.id   feeb0ad3cdbdbf3b33661fba17fc2c5d
#
_cell.length_a   1.000
_cell.length_b   1.000
_cell.length_c   1.000
_cell.angle_alpha   90.00
_cell.angle_beta   90.00
_cell.angle_gamma   90.00
#
_symmetry.space_group_name_H-M   'P 1'
#
loop_
_entity.id
_entity.type
_entity.pdbx_description
1 polymer ?
#
loop_
_entity_poly.entity_id
_entity_poly.type
_entity_poly.pdbx_seq_one_letter_code
_entity_poly.pdbx_strand_id
1 'polypeptide(L)'
;MALKSGLQLYTYKLTGTIATPTAYDLFNYVRDESVDMDRTEVDASSRASVTFRQFVPGLSNGNVETQIMHLPGDTIFDAIQNAFFNNTILLMAFVDGPLQAGDERHGETGTISVSGLWGAFYVTNFTEQRALEDAQVHDIRFSPTLEPVTNAVPEYKTVSVTL
;
A
#
# COMPACT_ATOMS: atom_id res chain seq x y z
N MET A 1 18.89 13.67 9.49
CA MET A 1 17.81 12.83 8.94
C MET A 1 18.31 12.22 7.64
N ALA A 2 18.40 10.91 7.55
CA ALA A 2 18.83 10.25 6.31
C ALA A 2 17.65 10.15 5.35
N LEU A 3 17.88 10.45 4.06
CA LEU A 3 16.89 10.22 3.01
C LEU A 3 16.75 8.71 2.79
N LYS A 4 15.52 8.21 2.82
CA LYS A 4 15.23 6.81 2.50
C LYS A 4 15.18 6.63 0.99
N SER A 5 15.83 5.59 0.49
CA SER A 5 15.80 5.23 -0.93
C SER A 5 14.62 4.30 -1.22
N GLY A 6 14.22 4.17 -2.48
CA GLY A 6 13.19 3.21 -2.90
C GLY A 6 13.53 1.75 -2.56
N LEU A 7 14.81 1.43 -2.34
CA LEU A 7 15.25 0.10 -1.87
C LEU A 7 14.83 -0.21 -0.43
N GLN A 8 14.40 0.78 0.34
CA GLN A 8 13.95 0.64 1.72
C GLN A 8 12.42 0.49 1.84
N LEU A 9 11.73 0.31 0.73
CA LEU A 9 10.29 0.07 0.74
C LEU A 9 9.97 -1.40 0.98
N TYR A 10 8.96 -1.62 1.78
CA TYR A 10 8.45 -2.93 2.19
C TYR A 10 6.95 -2.99 1.93
N THR A 11 6.51 -4.07 1.32
CA THR A 11 5.10 -4.32 1.06
C THR A 11 4.66 -5.54 1.86
N TYR A 12 3.65 -5.37 2.70
CA TYR A 12 3.13 -6.42 3.56
C TYR A 12 1.66 -6.71 3.26
N LYS A 13 1.33 -7.98 3.25
CA LYS A 13 -0.05 -8.44 3.42
C LYS A 13 -0.32 -8.59 4.92
N LEU A 14 -1.42 -8.02 5.39
CA LEU A 14 -1.82 -8.09 6.79
C LEU A 14 -2.89 -9.15 7.00
N THR A 15 -2.85 -9.78 8.17
CA THR A 15 -3.94 -10.63 8.66
C THR A 15 -4.53 -10.00 9.92
N GLY A 16 -5.84 -10.10 10.11
CA GLY A 16 -6.56 -9.44 11.21
C GLY A 16 -7.25 -8.16 10.78
N THR A 17 -7.00 -7.07 11.48
CA THR A 17 -7.52 -5.73 11.15
C THR A 17 -6.38 -4.74 10.92
N ILE A 18 -6.67 -3.60 10.28
CA ILE A 18 -5.67 -2.54 10.08
C ILE A 18 -5.17 -1.98 11.41
N ALA A 19 -6.06 -1.87 12.39
CA ALA A 19 -5.72 -1.35 13.72
C ALA A 19 -4.91 -2.34 14.57
N THR A 20 -5.23 -3.63 14.47
CA THR A 20 -4.61 -4.71 15.25
C THR A 20 -4.27 -5.90 14.35
N PRO A 21 -3.25 -5.79 13.50
CA PRO A 21 -2.80 -6.92 12.69
C PRO A 21 -2.29 -8.06 13.57
N THR A 22 -2.65 -9.29 13.22
CA THR A 22 -2.20 -10.50 13.92
C THR A 22 -1.01 -11.17 13.25
N ALA A 23 -0.79 -10.90 11.98
CA ALA A 23 0.37 -11.38 11.22
C ALA A 23 0.73 -10.40 10.11
N TYR A 24 2.02 -10.41 9.76
CA TYR A 24 2.62 -9.62 8.68
C TYR A 24 3.33 -10.57 7.72
N ASP A 25 2.89 -10.61 6.48
CA ASP A 25 3.51 -11.40 5.42
C ASP A 25 4.24 -10.47 4.44
N LEU A 26 5.58 -10.48 4.50
CA LEU A 26 6.41 -9.62 3.64
C LEU A 26 6.42 -10.13 2.20
N PHE A 27 6.16 -9.21 1.27
CA PHE A 27 6.26 -9.49 -0.15
C PHE A 27 7.66 -9.14 -0.68
N ASN A 28 8.45 -10.16 -0.99
CA ASN A 28 9.87 -10.03 -1.33
C ASN A 28 10.15 -9.67 -2.79
N TYR A 29 9.17 -9.80 -3.67
CA TYR A 29 9.37 -9.74 -5.12
C TYR A 29 8.76 -8.50 -5.77
N VAL A 30 8.57 -7.44 -5.00
CA VAL A 30 8.19 -6.11 -5.51
C VAL A 30 9.42 -5.48 -6.15
N ARG A 31 9.26 -5.05 -7.40
CA ARG A 31 10.31 -4.36 -8.16
C ARG A 31 10.17 -2.84 -8.05
N ASP A 32 8.98 -2.35 -8.34
CA ASP A 32 8.66 -0.93 -8.30
C ASP A 32 7.32 -0.72 -7.61
N GLU A 33 7.20 0.38 -6.88
CA GLU A 33 5.98 0.75 -6.17
C GLU A 33 5.75 2.25 -6.25
N SER A 34 4.52 2.64 -6.52
CA SER A 34 4.06 4.03 -6.56
C SER A 34 2.77 4.15 -5.77
N VAL A 35 2.73 5.10 -4.85
CA VAL A 35 1.53 5.46 -4.09
C VAL A 35 1.05 6.81 -4.57
N ASP A 36 -0.15 6.85 -5.14
CA ASP A 36 -0.79 8.07 -5.62
C ASP A 36 -2.07 8.31 -4.83
N MET A 37 -2.13 9.44 -4.16
CA MET A 37 -3.28 9.85 -3.33
C MET A 37 -3.69 11.26 -3.72
N ASP A 38 -4.92 11.40 -4.17
CA ASP A 38 -5.50 12.66 -4.61
C ASP A 38 -6.77 12.98 -3.82
N ARG A 39 -7.12 14.26 -3.77
CA ARG A 39 -8.35 14.72 -3.16
C ARG A 39 -8.97 15.79 -4.05
N THR A 40 -10.22 15.59 -4.39
CA THR A 40 -10.96 16.58 -5.16
C THR A 40 -11.21 17.84 -4.32
N GLU A 41 -11.11 19.01 -4.95
CA GLU A 41 -11.47 20.28 -4.36
C GLU A 41 -12.88 20.67 -4.82
N VAL A 42 -13.72 21.04 -3.87
CA VAL A 42 -15.07 21.54 -4.14
C VAL A 42 -15.09 23.05 -3.88
N ASP A 43 -15.47 23.83 -4.89
CA ASP A 43 -15.64 25.28 -4.74
C ASP A 43 -16.82 25.58 -3.82
N ALA A 44 -16.52 26.10 -2.63
CA ALA A 44 -17.47 26.53 -1.62
C ALA A 44 -17.58 28.06 -1.53
N SER A 45 -17.13 28.77 -2.57
CA SER A 45 -17.17 30.23 -2.61
C SER A 45 -18.60 30.75 -2.56
N SER A 46 -18.84 31.78 -1.75
CA SER A 46 -20.12 32.49 -1.63
C SER A 46 -19.94 33.95 -1.97
N ARG A 47 -21.05 34.67 -2.13
CA ARG A 47 -21.03 36.15 -2.31
C ARG A 47 -20.35 36.91 -1.17
N ALA A 48 -20.20 36.28 -0.01
CA ALA A 48 -19.47 36.83 1.14
C ALA A 48 -17.95 36.63 1.02
N SER A 49 -17.47 35.80 0.10
CA SER A 49 -16.04 35.57 -0.19
C SER A 49 -15.51 36.72 -1.06
N VAL A 50 -15.07 37.79 -0.42
CA VAL A 50 -14.76 39.05 -1.14
C VAL A 50 -13.42 39.03 -1.87
N THR A 51 -12.45 38.21 -1.45
CA THR A 51 -11.06 38.34 -1.93
C THR A 51 -10.49 37.01 -2.50
N PHE A 52 -10.89 35.86 -2.00
CA PHE A 52 -10.37 34.56 -2.39
C PHE A 52 -11.49 33.54 -2.59
N ARG A 53 -11.30 32.64 -3.57
CA ARG A 53 -12.14 31.46 -3.69
C ARG A 53 -11.90 30.53 -2.49
N GLN A 54 -12.98 30.01 -1.95
CA GLN A 54 -12.93 29.03 -0.87
C GLN A 54 -13.13 27.64 -1.42
N PHE A 55 -12.22 26.73 -1.10
CA PHE A 55 -12.30 25.34 -1.48
C PHE A 55 -12.47 24.46 -0.24
N VAL A 56 -13.32 23.47 -0.36
CA VAL A 56 -13.52 22.44 0.66
C VAL A 56 -12.99 21.11 0.09
N PRO A 57 -12.21 20.35 0.88
CA PRO A 57 -11.76 19.04 0.42
C PRO A 57 -12.97 18.14 0.17
N GLY A 58 -13.04 17.59 -1.03
CA GLY A 58 -14.03 16.60 -1.43
C GLY A 58 -13.58 15.17 -1.11
N LEU A 59 -14.02 14.22 -1.93
CA LEU A 59 -13.67 12.82 -1.78
C LEU A 59 -12.18 12.60 -2.06
N SER A 60 -11.54 11.81 -1.19
CA SER A 60 -10.20 11.32 -1.44
C SER A 60 -10.26 10.18 -2.45
N ASN A 61 -9.34 10.20 -3.38
CA ASN A 61 -9.12 9.15 -4.36
C ASN A 61 -7.65 8.72 -4.29
N GLY A 62 -7.35 7.52 -4.72
CA GLY A 62 -5.96 7.07 -4.73
C GLY A 62 -5.83 5.66 -5.25
N ASN A 63 -4.60 5.30 -5.57
CA ASN A 63 -4.24 3.95 -5.92
C ASN A 63 -2.78 3.68 -5.55
N VAL A 64 -2.43 2.41 -5.44
CA VAL A 64 -1.05 1.96 -5.33
C VAL A 64 -0.78 1.08 -6.53
N GLU A 65 0.22 1.45 -7.30
CA GLU A 65 0.69 0.67 -8.44
C GLU A 65 1.98 -0.03 -8.06
N THR A 66 2.01 -1.34 -8.25
CA THR A 66 3.19 -2.15 -7.95
C THR A 66 3.55 -3.02 -9.15
N GLN A 67 4.84 -3.16 -9.37
CA GLN A 67 5.37 -4.13 -10.31
C GLN A 67 5.98 -5.30 -9.55
N ILE A 68 5.49 -6.49 -9.78
CA ILE A 68 5.89 -7.71 -9.08
C ILE A 68 6.50 -8.71 -10.04
N MET A 69 7.59 -9.36 -9.60
CA MET A 69 8.12 -10.52 -10.29
C MET A 69 7.38 -11.77 -9.85
N HIS A 70 6.98 -12.60 -10.82
CA HIS A 70 6.34 -13.87 -10.53
C HIS A 70 7.35 -14.90 -10.03
N LEU A 71 7.06 -15.45 -8.85
CA LEU A 71 7.73 -16.65 -8.36
C LEU A 71 6.69 -17.76 -8.14
N PRO A 72 6.78 -18.91 -8.84
CA PRO A 72 5.86 -20.01 -8.61
C PRO A 72 5.91 -20.50 -7.16
N GLY A 73 4.74 -20.63 -6.53
CA GLY A 73 4.61 -21.06 -5.14
C GLY A 73 4.69 -19.94 -4.09
N ASP A 74 4.76 -18.68 -4.52
CA ASP A 74 4.64 -17.54 -3.60
C ASP A 74 3.18 -17.37 -3.17
N THR A 75 2.92 -17.61 -1.88
CA THR A 75 1.57 -17.56 -1.30
C THR A 75 0.96 -16.16 -1.34
N ILE A 76 1.79 -15.11 -1.33
CA ILE A 76 1.30 -13.73 -1.36
C ILE A 76 0.90 -13.37 -2.80
N PHE A 77 1.68 -13.78 -3.78
CA PHE A 77 1.30 -13.63 -5.18
C PHE A 77 -0.02 -14.34 -5.49
N ASP A 78 -0.17 -15.58 -5.02
CA ASP A 78 -1.41 -16.35 -5.16
C ASP A 78 -2.59 -15.65 -4.48
N ALA A 79 -2.38 -15.04 -3.31
CA ALA A 79 -3.41 -14.26 -2.62
C ALA A 79 -3.85 -13.03 -3.42
N ILE A 80 -2.91 -12.31 -4.04
CA ILE A 80 -3.20 -11.15 -4.89
C ILE A 80 -3.98 -11.59 -6.14
N GLN A 81 -3.55 -12.66 -6.79
CA GLN A 81 -4.22 -13.23 -7.95
C GLN A 81 -5.66 -13.66 -7.60
N ASN A 82 -5.84 -14.38 -6.51
CA ASN A 82 -7.15 -14.79 -6.03
C ASN A 82 -8.03 -13.59 -5.65
N ALA A 83 -7.47 -12.54 -5.07
CA ALA A 83 -8.19 -11.33 -4.75
C ALA A 83 -8.73 -10.64 -6.00
N PHE A 84 -7.95 -10.61 -7.08
CA PHE A 84 -8.39 -10.05 -8.36
C PHE A 84 -9.55 -10.85 -8.97
N PHE A 85 -9.40 -12.17 -9.08
CA PHE A 85 -10.42 -13.01 -9.73
C PHE A 85 -11.70 -13.20 -8.91
N ASN A 86 -11.61 -13.14 -7.59
CA ASN A 86 -12.74 -13.33 -6.69
C ASN A 86 -13.30 -12.02 -6.11
N ASN A 87 -12.76 -10.85 -6.50
CA ASN A 87 -13.16 -9.54 -5.98
C ASN A 87 -13.09 -9.47 -4.44
N THR A 88 -12.06 -10.04 -3.85
CA THR A 88 -11.88 -10.01 -2.40
C THR A 88 -10.96 -8.87 -1.98
N ILE A 89 -11.17 -8.39 -0.76
CA ILE A 89 -10.39 -7.31 -0.17
C ILE A 89 -9.12 -7.88 0.45
N LEU A 90 -7.99 -7.21 0.19
CA LEU A 90 -6.71 -7.47 0.85
C LEU A 90 -6.39 -6.34 1.82
N LEU A 91 -5.91 -6.70 3.01
CA LEU A 91 -5.31 -5.75 3.94
C LEU A 91 -3.82 -5.65 3.63
N MET A 92 -3.34 -4.47 3.34
CA MET A 92 -1.97 -4.22 2.90
C MET A 92 -1.34 -3.08 3.69
N ALA A 93 -0.02 -3.14 3.83
CA ALA A 93 0.80 -2.03 4.32
C ALA A 93 1.97 -1.80 3.36
N PHE A 94 2.08 -0.57 2.89
CA PHE A 94 3.17 -0.09 2.03
C PHE A 94 4.02 0.85 2.87
N VAL A 95 5.15 0.34 3.37
CA VAL A 95 5.91 0.99 4.44
C VAL A 95 7.39 1.13 4.10
N ASP A 96 8.08 1.96 4.85
CA ASP A 96 9.48 2.31 4.64
C ASP A 96 10.46 1.56 5.58
N GLY A 97 10.03 0.49 6.20
CA GLY A 97 10.85 -0.33 7.09
C GLY A 97 10.19 -1.64 7.46
N PRO A 98 10.94 -2.57 8.09
CA PRO A 98 10.40 -3.84 8.53
C PRO A 98 9.38 -3.67 9.65
N LEU A 99 8.32 -4.48 9.63
CA LEU A 99 7.26 -4.49 10.64
C LEU A 99 7.45 -5.58 11.70
N GLN A 100 8.38 -6.48 11.50
CA GLN A 100 8.70 -7.56 12.43
C GLN A 100 10.16 -7.97 12.33
N ALA A 101 10.69 -8.57 13.40
CA ALA A 101 12.01 -9.14 13.40
C ALA A 101 12.13 -10.30 12.40
N GLY A 102 13.25 -10.34 11.69
CA GLY A 102 13.52 -11.32 10.63
C GLY A 102 13.27 -10.82 9.21
N ASP A 103 12.62 -9.65 9.06
CA ASP A 103 12.36 -9.04 7.75
C ASP A 103 13.38 -7.94 7.39
N GLU A 104 14.39 -7.72 8.21
CA GLU A 104 15.40 -6.68 8.01
C GLU A 104 16.21 -6.95 6.74
N ARG A 105 16.27 -5.98 5.84
CA ARG A 105 17.02 -6.07 4.56
C ARG A 105 18.24 -5.17 4.52
N HIS A 106 18.28 -4.15 5.39
CA HIS A 106 19.29 -3.09 5.35
C HIS A 106 20.01 -2.92 6.69
N GLY A 107 20.01 -3.95 7.55
CA GLY A 107 20.69 -3.95 8.84
C GLY A 107 19.96 -3.11 9.90
N GLU A 108 18.65 -2.97 9.77
CA GLU A 108 17.81 -2.34 10.79
C GLU A 108 17.89 -3.14 12.09
N THR A 109 18.04 -2.44 13.21
CA THR A 109 18.16 -3.06 14.55
C THR A 109 17.50 -2.18 15.61
N GLY A 110 17.10 -2.82 16.73
CA GLY A 110 16.51 -2.12 17.87
C GLY A 110 15.11 -1.59 17.59
N THR A 111 14.75 -0.48 18.22
CA THR A 111 13.45 0.15 18.03
C THR A 111 13.52 1.19 16.92
N ILE A 112 12.74 0.98 15.88
CA ILE A 112 12.70 1.86 14.71
C ILE A 112 11.29 2.44 14.50
N SER A 113 11.22 3.59 13.84
CA SER A 113 9.95 4.19 13.39
C SER A 113 9.73 3.84 11.93
N VAL A 114 8.60 3.22 11.63
CA VAL A 114 8.19 2.80 10.29
C VAL A 114 6.95 3.57 9.88
N SER A 115 7.02 4.21 8.72
CA SER A 115 5.94 5.04 8.18
C SER A 115 5.44 4.50 6.86
N GLY A 116 4.16 4.64 6.58
CA GLY A 116 3.59 4.25 5.31
C GLY A 116 2.07 4.23 5.26
N LEU A 117 1.55 3.80 4.12
CA LEU A 117 0.12 3.67 3.86
C LEU A 117 -0.38 2.30 4.30
N TRP A 118 -1.38 2.30 5.15
CA TRP A 118 -2.05 1.10 5.67
C TRP A 118 -3.52 1.14 5.26
N GLY A 119 -4.03 0.05 4.77
CA GLY A 119 -5.43 0.03 4.38
C GLY A 119 -5.93 -1.30 3.84
N ALA A 120 -7.21 -1.27 3.51
CA ALA A 120 -7.89 -2.32 2.75
C ALA A 120 -7.93 -1.92 1.28
N PHE A 121 -7.67 -2.87 0.39
CA PHE A 121 -7.60 -2.62 -1.04
C PHE A 121 -8.29 -3.71 -1.84
N TYR A 122 -8.88 -3.30 -2.97
CA TYR A 122 -9.21 -4.19 -4.07
C TYR A 122 -8.07 -4.21 -5.08
N VAL A 123 -7.83 -5.35 -5.67
CA VAL A 123 -6.97 -5.44 -6.85
C VAL A 123 -7.81 -5.09 -8.07
N THR A 124 -7.52 -3.95 -8.69
CA THR A 124 -8.32 -3.42 -9.82
C THR A 124 -7.67 -3.59 -11.18
N ASN A 125 -6.37 -3.88 -11.20
CA ASN A 125 -5.65 -4.25 -12.41
C ASN A 125 -4.66 -5.38 -12.10
N PHE A 126 -4.59 -6.33 -13.02
CA PHE A 126 -3.65 -7.45 -12.98
C PHE A 126 -3.19 -7.73 -14.41
N THR A 127 -2.06 -7.12 -14.79
CA THR A 127 -1.51 -7.24 -16.14
C THR A 127 -0.22 -8.04 -16.09
N GLU A 128 -0.12 -9.07 -16.90
CA GLU A 128 1.06 -9.93 -17.01
C GLU A 128 1.88 -9.53 -18.25
N GLN A 129 3.17 -9.34 -18.05
CA GLN A 129 4.14 -9.11 -19.11
C GLN A 129 5.10 -10.30 -19.21
N ARG A 130 5.14 -10.94 -20.37
CA ARG A 130 6.04 -12.06 -20.66
C ARG A 130 7.05 -11.64 -21.72
N ALA A 131 8.28 -11.41 -21.32
CA ALA A 131 9.40 -11.18 -22.23
C ALA A 131 10.19 -12.47 -22.43
N LEU A 132 10.74 -12.67 -23.63
CA LEU A 132 11.42 -13.91 -24.01
C LEU A 132 12.70 -14.19 -23.21
N GLU A 133 13.34 -13.14 -22.69
CA GLU A 133 14.64 -13.23 -22.01
C GLU A 133 14.62 -12.60 -20.61
N ASP A 134 13.43 -12.21 -20.12
CA ASP A 134 13.28 -11.50 -18.85
C ASP A 134 12.37 -12.26 -17.88
N ALA A 135 12.45 -11.90 -16.60
CA ALA A 135 11.55 -12.42 -15.60
C ALA A 135 10.10 -12.04 -15.94
N GLN A 136 9.17 -12.95 -15.68
CA GLN A 136 7.75 -12.66 -15.80
C GLN A 136 7.36 -11.60 -14.77
N VAL A 137 6.82 -10.49 -15.23
CA VAL A 137 6.47 -9.33 -14.42
C VAL A 137 4.97 -9.09 -14.50
N HIS A 138 4.38 -8.73 -13.37
CA HIS A 138 2.97 -8.35 -13.27
C HIS A 138 2.86 -6.90 -12.79
N ASP A 139 2.08 -6.12 -13.52
CA ASP A 139 1.67 -4.77 -13.09
C ASP A 139 0.34 -4.88 -12.38
N ILE A 140 0.31 -4.50 -11.10
CA ILE A 140 -0.86 -4.63 -10.23
C ILE A 140 -1.23 -3.25 -9.70
N ARG A 141 -2.53 -2.96 -9.73
CA ARG A 141 -3.08 -1.76 -9.10
C ARG A 141 -3.98 -2.16 -7.94
N PHE A 142 -3.70 -1.56 -6.80
CA PHE A 142 -4.51 -1.64 -5.59
C PHE A 142 -5.32 -0.36 -5.44
N SER A 143 -6.63 -0.48 -5.35
CA SER A 143 -7.53 0.65 -5.10
C SER A 143 -8.06 0.60 -3.68
N PRO A 144 -7.94 1.70 -2.91
CA PRO A 144 -8.33 1.74 -1.52
C PRO A 144 -9.84 1.56 -1.34
N THR A 145 -10.21 0.89 -0.26
CA THR A 145 -11.59 0.68 0.16
C THR A 145 -11.70 0.70 1.68
N LEU A 146 -12.91 0.54 2.20
CA LEU A 146 -13.14 0.39 3.63
C LEU A 146 -12.80 -1.03 4.09
N GLU A 147 -12.20 -1.14 5.26
CA GLU A 147 -12.00 -2.42 5.89
C GLU A 147 -13.34 -3.09 6.23
N PRO A 148 -13.54 -4.38 5.90
CA PRO A 148 -14.84 -5.04 6.04
C PRO A 148 -15.35 -5.15 7.49
N VAL A 149 -14.46 -5.23 8.46
CA VAL A 149 -14.81 -5.46 9.87
C VAL A 149 -15.01 -4.15 10.64
N THR A 150 -14.11 -3.19 10.47
CA THR A 150 -14.09 -1.96 11.27
C THR A 150 -14.54 -0.74 10.50
N ASN A 151 -14.77 -0.85 9.18
CA ASN A 151 -14.99 0.26 8.25
C ASN A 151 -13.86 1.31 8.27
N ALA A 152 -12.64 0.92 8.68
CA ALA A 152 -11.50 1.81 8.69
C ALA A 152 -11.13 2.23 7.25
N VAL A 153 -10.82 3.50 7.11
CA VAL A 153 -10.30 4.06 5.85
C VAL A 153 -8.78 3.84 5.77
N PRO A 154 -8.21 3.76 4.57
CA PRO A 154 -6.77 3.77 4.41
C PRO A 154 -6.16 5.02 5.05
N GLU A 155 -5.06 4.83 5.77
CA GLU A 155 -4.39 5.91 6.50
C GLU A 155 -2.87 5.84 6.31
N TYR A 156 -2.24 7.00 6.28
CA TYR A 156 -0.78 7.10 6.37
C TYR A 156 -0.41 7.29 7.83
N LYS A 157 0.30 6.33 8.41
CA LYS A 157 0.68 6.35 9.82
C LYS A 157 2.12 5.94 10.05
N THR A 158 2.65 6.35 11.21
CA THR A 158 3.95 5.92 11.72
C THR A 158 3.74 5.02 12.92
N VAL A 159 4.41 3.89 12.91
CA VAL A 159 4.41 2.92 14.02
C VAL A 159 5.82 2.70 14.53
N SER A 160 5.95 2.40 15.82
CA SER A 160 7.22 2.02 16.43
C SER A 160 7.31 0.50 16.45
N VAL A 161 8.38 -0.04 15.89
CA VAL A 161 8.63 -1.48 15.78
C VAL A 161 9.92 -1.81 16.51
N THR A 162 9.90 -2.83 17.33
CA THR A 162 11.11 -3.39 17.98
C THR A 162 11.50 -4.67 17.26
N LEU A 163 12.73 -4.68 16.73
CA LEU A 163 13.32 -5.76 15.94
C LEU A 163 14.19 -6.65 16.81
#